data_f1a7e50260595c8e7c39649b6a75a698
#
_entry.id   f1a7e50260595c8e7c39649b6a75a698
#
_cell.length_a   1.000
_cell.length_b   1.000
_cell.length_c   1.000
_cell.angle_alpha   90.00
_cell.angle_beta   90.00
_cell.angle_gamma   90.00
#
_symmetry.space_group_name_H-M   'P 1'
#
loop_
_entity.id
_entity.type
_entity.pdbx_description
1 polymer ?
#
loop_
_entity_poly.entity_id
_entity_poly.type
_entity_poly.pdbx_seq_one_letter_code
_entity_poly.pdbx_strand_id
1 'polypeptide(L)'
;MKEREEREWKAHWRKQKNGITLITLVVTIVVLSILAGVSINTVVGDDGIIQKAKEQAEATRRASAEEEMNRLVLEYQLASKDETLESFLQEKVTEGRIDGVTDNGDGTITITKKVEGKDYTITVKKPAASTPSVKVGTIRVVSDSTGAGSSLGEASTRKGTTLYIMIESTISGGTTTVSPEVPYAVTENGTYKFTVTGTVDGKTYTKNVTATVNQYKNEINLDEIQIGDYVNYTYDIDSASSSYTLESTYSGYSSNQTIAQTTGLTWKVLNVDKENDTVDIISTNPTSSTVTFANILGYNNGPYLMNEICKAQYSNKTLGVNARSINLLDMEKHLTPTGITNRNAYTDAVKYGTTKTYTSGTKYPSLYANQKGAGPNITAADASAKITQPKTDAGNDPYEESKPIVPKGTTEPTTSSTYGTGSPLTVTKTYYYIPINDTNYGTASSILANGTTFWVASRYVDIYSDRASFGLRCADTCTNGLYLFYSRGDTRGNQMCLRPVVSLPSSLLTGEQTNGAWNLSK
;
A
#
# COMPACT_ATOMS: atom_id res chain seq x y z
N MET A 1 17.28 8.46 -26.76
CA MET A 1 16.24 7.49 -26.40
C MET A 1 15.63 6.77 -27.60
N LYS A 2 15.19 7.46 -28.65
CA LYS A 2 14.58 6.83 -29.86
C LYS A 2 15.45 5.80 -30.60
N GLU A 3 16.75 6.01 -30.68
CA GLU A 3 17.65 5.06 -31.39
C GLU A 3 17.94 3.76 -30.65
N ARG A 4 17.71 3.72 -29.33
CA ARG A 4 17.90 2.50 -28.53
C ARG A 4 16.69 1.58 -28.61
N GLU A 5 15.49 2.16 -28.60
CA GLU A 5 14.23 1.40 -28.78
C GLU A 5 14.11 0.78 -30.18
N GLU A 6 14.58 1.50 -31.21
CA GLU A 6 14.59 0.96 -32.59
C GLU A 6 15.55 -0.21 -32.79
N ARG A 7 16.65 -0.24 -32.05
CA ARG A 7 17.61 -1.38 -32.09
C ARG A 7 17.07 -2.61 -31.34
N GLU A 8 16.37 -2.42 -30.23
CA GLU A 8 15.75 -3.52 -29.49
C GLU A 8 14.56 -4.11 -30.26
N TRP A 9 13.77 -3.28 -30.95
CA TRP A 9 12.66 -3.74 -31.79
C TRP A 9 13.15 -4.57 -33.00
N LYS A 10 14.22 -4.14 -33.65
CA LYS A 10 14.86 -4.89 -34.77
C LYS A 10 15.53 -6.20 -34.31
N ALA A 11 16.02 -6.26 -33.08
CA ALA A 11 16.58 -7.49 -32.52
C ALA A 11 15.50 -8.51 -32.15
N HIS A 12 14.33 -8.06 -31.68
CA HIS A 12 13.19 -8.92 -31.37
C HIS A 12 12.60 -9.55 -32.65
N TRP A 13 12.50 -8.78 -33.72
CA TRP A 13 12.03 -9.27 -35.03
C TRP A 13 12.97 -10.29 -35.68
N ARG A 14 14.27 -10.16 -35.45
CA ARG A 14 15.24 -11.16 -36.00
C ARG A 14 15.18 -12.51 -35.29
N LYS A 15 14.79 -12.55 -34.01
CA LYS A 15 14.64 -13.85 -33.31
C LYS A 15 13.38 -14.63 -33.72
N GLN A 16 12.33 -13.96 -34.18
CA GLN A 16 11.12 -14.64 -34.65
C GLN A 16 11.25 -15.21 -36.05
N LYS A 17 12.18 -14.69 -36.89
CA LYS A 17 12.37 -15.21 -38.26
C LYS A 17 13.07 -16.57 -38.35
N ASN A 18 13.80 -16.95 -37.29
CA ASN A 18 14.57 -18.21 -37.34
C ASN A 18 13.75 -19.47 -37.04
N GLY A 19 12.51 -19.33 -36.50
CA GLY A 19 11.62 -20.47 -36.25
C GLY A 19 10.76 -20.88 -37.44
N ILE A 20 10.51 -19.94 -38.37
CA ILE A 20 9.64 -20.17 -39.55
C ILE A 20 10.42 -20.79 -40.69
N THR A 21 11.73 -20.52 -40.79
CA THR A 21 12.57 -20.99 -41.89
C THR A 21 12.82 -22.51 -41.91
N LEU A 22 12.77 -23.18 -40.74
CA LEU A 22 13.04 -24.62 -40.67
C LEU A 22 11.86 -25.44 -41.22
N ILE A 23 10.63 -25.06 -40.91
CA ILE A 23 9.41 -25.73 -41.39
C ILE A 23 9.22 -25.43 -42.88
N THR A 24 9.44 -24.21 -43.32
CA THR A 24 9.38 -23.83 -44.73
C THR A 24 10.47 -24.54 -45.52
N LEU A 25 11.67 -24.73 -44.98
CA LEU A 25 12.77 -25.44 -45.64
C LEU A 25 12.47 -26.93 -45.81
N VAL A 26 11.89 -27.57 -44.79
CA VAL A 26 11.52 -29.00 -44.86
C VAL A 26 10.42 -29.22 -45.90
N VAL A 27 9.41 -28.36 -45.94
CA VAL A 27 8.33 -28.43 -46.92
C VAL A 27 8.88 -28.17 -48.34
N THR A 28 9.79 -27.21 -48.50
CA THR A 28 10.41 -26.91 -49.81
C THR A 28 11.33 -28.02 -50.28
N ILE A 29 12.06 -28.67 -49.38
CA ILE A 29 12.94 -29.81 -49.74
C ILE A 29 12.11 -31.02 -50.15
N VAL A 30 10.99 -31.30 -49.49
CA VAL A 30 10.09 -32.40 -49.89
C VAL A 30 9.46 -32.15 -51.25
N VAL A 31 9.03 -30.91 -51.53
CA VAL A 31 8.48 -30.52 -52.83
C VAL A 31 9.53 -30.56 -53.94
N LEU A 32 10.76 -30.11 -53.65
CA LEU A 32 11.87 -30.17 -54.63
C LEU A 32 12.37 -31.59 -54.87
N SER A 33 12.32 -32.48 -53.88
CA SER A 33 12.70 -33.91 -54.09
C SER A 33 11.72 -34.68 -54.96
N ILE A 34 10.45 -34.27 -54.92
CA ILE A 34 9.42 -34.85 -55.84
C ILE A 34 9.59 -34.32 -57.26
N LEU A 35 10.05 -33.10 -57.46
CA LEU A 35 10.28 -32.49 -58.75
C LEU A 35 11.58 -32.94 -59.42
N ALA A 36 12.58 -33.39 -58.66
CA ALA A 36 13.89 -33.83 -59.18
C ALA A 36 13.92 -35.28 -59.67
N GLY A 37 12.85 -36.06 -59.50
CA GLY A 37 12.76 -37.49 -59.82
C GLY A 37 12.31 -37.81 -61.27
N VAL A 38 12.04 -36.78 -62.06
CA VAL A 38 11.55 -37.04 -63.43
C VAL A 38 12.66 -36.81 -64.46
N SER A 39 13.36 -37.88 -64.76
CA SER A 39 14.29 -37.93 -65.91
C SER A 39 13.52 -37.93 -67.26
N ILE A 40 13.89 -36.98 -68.06
CA ILE A 40 13.43 -36.86 -69.45
C ILE A 40 14.02 -38.00 -70.24
N ASN A 41 13.19 -38.91 -70.66
CA ASN A 41 13.53 -39.61 -71.94
C ASN A 41 12.29 -40.12 -72.65
N THR A 42 12.28 -39.77 -73.90
CA THR A 42 11.52 -40.22 -75.09
C THR A 42 10.15 -39.60 -75.31
N VAL A 43 10.24 -38.61 -76.14
CA VAL A 43 9.21 -38.12 -77.06
C VAL A 43 9.17 -39.11 -78.24
N VAL A 44 8.00 -39.63 -78.57
CA VAL A 44 7.38 -39.76 -79.88
C VAL A 44 6.23 -40.79 -79.82
N GLY A 45 5.00 -40.31 -80.09
CA GLY A 45 3.79 -41.09 -80.23
C GLY A 45 2.58 -40.31 -79.65
N ASP A 46 1.58 -39.93 -80.44
CA ASP A 46 0.51 -39.02 -80.10
C ASP A 46 -0.40 -39.46 -78.90
N ASP A 47 -0.37 -40.75 -78.55
CA ASP A 47 -1.14 -41.24 -77.37
C ASP A 47 -0.36 -41.18 -76.05
N GLY A 48 0.97 -41.09 -76.04
CA GLY A 48 1.81 -41.13 -74.88
C GLY A 48 1.82 -39.79 -74.10
N ILE A 49 1.76 -38.67 -74.73
CA ILE A 49 1.85 -37.33 -74.15
C ILE A 49 0.52 -36.96 -73.46
N ILE A 50 -0.60 -37.28 -74.09
CA ILE A 50 -1.94 -36.98 -73.52
C ILE A 50 -2.22 -37.87 -72.30
N GLN A 51 -1.82 -39.15 -72.35
CA GLN A 51 -1.99 -40.07 -71.24
C GLN A 51 -1.10 -39.67 -70.06
N LYS A 52 0.17 -39.34 -70.32
CA LYS A 52 1.07 -38.84 -69.26
C LYS A 52 0.64 -37.48 -68.68
N ALA A 53 0.11 -36.59 -69.53
CA ALA A 53 -0.42 -35.33 -69.07
C ALA A 53 -1.68 -35.51 -68.17
N LYS A 54 -2.55 -36.45 -68.51
CA LYS A 54 -3.71 -36.85 -67.68
C LYS A 54 -3.26 -37.50 -66.40
N GLU A 55 -2.28 -38.40 -66.42
CA GLU A 55 -1.71 -39.04 -65.25
C GLU A 55 -1.00 -38.02 -64.34
N GLN A 56 -0.30 -37.04 -64.92
CA GLN A 56 0.37 -35.99 -64.18
C GLN A 56 -0.62 -34.98 -63.58
N ALA A 57 -1.70 -34.63 -64.32
CA ALA A 57 -2.79 -33.81 -63.78
C ALA A 57 -3.53 -34.54 -62.69
N GLU A 58 -3.75 -35.84 -62.83
CA GLU A 58 -4.35 -36.68 -61.79
C GLU A 58 -3.44 -36.76 -60.53
N ALA A 59 -2.13 -36.96 -60.72
CA ALA A 59 -1.16 -36.97 -59.61
C ALA A 59 -1.11 -35.63 -58.89
N THR A 60 -1.20 -34.50 -59.60
CA THR A 60 -1.24 -33.17 -59.05
C THR A 60 -2.52 -32.92 -58.23
N ARG A 61 -3.69 -33.32 -58.76
CA ARG A 61 -4.97 -33.22 -58.03
C ARG A 61 -4.96 -34.05 -56.77
N ARG A 62 -4.44 -35.28 -56.85
CA ARG A 62 -4.29 -36.17 -55.71
C ARG A 62 -3.37 -35.57 -54.66
N ALA A 63 -2.18 -35.09 -55.05
CA ALA A 63 -1.24 -34.47 -54.14
C ALA A 63 -1.84 -33.24 -53.43
N SER A 64 -2.56 -32.38 -54.14
CA SER A 64 -3.23 -31.22 -53.56
C SER A 64 -4.34 -31.60 -52.59
N ALA A 65 -5.13 -32.63 -52.90
CA ALA A 65 -6.16 -33.13 -52.00
C ALA A 65 -5.56 -33.74 -50.72
N GLU A 66 -4.51 -34.56 -50.88
CA GLU A 66 -3.80 -35.18 -49.75
C GLU A 66 -3.12 -34.13 -48.86
N GLU A 67 -2.52 -33.09 -49.47
CA GLU A 67 -1.91 -31.99 -48.74
C GLU A 67 -2.93 -31.23 -47.87
N GLU A 68 -4.10 -30.87 -48.42
CA GLU A 68 -5.14 -30.22 -47.66
C GLU A 68 -5.67 -31.09 -46.52
N MET A 69 -5.92 -32.38 -46.77
CA MET A 69 -6.38 -33.30 -45.72
C MET A 69 -5.32 -33.50 -44.64
N ASN A 70 -4.03 -33.61 -45.00
CA ASN A 70 -2.93 -33.73 -44.05
C ASN A 70 -2.75 -32.43 -43.24
N ARG A 71 -2.97 -31.27 -43.87
CA ARG A 71 -2.92 -29.98 -43.20
C ARG A 71 -3.98 -29.88 -42.10
N LEU A 72 -5.19 -30.36 -42.35
CA LEU A 72 -6.26 -30.41 -41.32
C LEU A 72 -5.90 -31.31 -40.15
N VAL A 73 -5.29 -32.44 -40.40
CA VAL A 73 -4.81 -33.33 -39.34
C VAL A 73 -3.73 -32.64 -38.51
N LEU A 74 -2.84 -31.88 -39.15
CA LEU A 74 -1.82 -31.09 -38.48
C LEU A 74 -2.42 -29.92 -37.71
N GLU A 75 -3.40 -29.22 -38.27
CA GLU A 75 -4.17 -28.17 -37.55
C GLU A 75 -4.78 -28.73 -36.26
N TYR A 76 -5.42 -29.88 -36.32
CA TYR A 76 -5.92 -30.57 -35.13
C TYR A 76 -4.83 -30.89 -34.11
N GLN A 77 -3.65 -31.36 -34.57
CA GLN A 77 -2.52 -31.68 -33.70
C GLN A 77 -1.93 -30.46 -33.00
N LEU A 78 -2.03 -29.28 -33.60
CA LEU A 78 -1.52 -28.01 -33.08
C LEU A 78 -2.56 -27.25 -32.26
N ALA A 79 -3.85 -27.56 -32.44
CA ALA A 79 -4.93 -26.93 -31.67
C ALA A 79 -4.98 -27.46 -30.22
N SER A 80 -5.42 -26.59 -29.32
CA SER A 80 -5.68 -26.97 -27.93
C SER A 80 -6.91 -27.88 -27.87
N LYS A 81 -6.74 -29.15 -27.49
CA LYS A 81 -7.69 -30.23 -27.79
C LYS A 81 -8.75 -30.37 -26.67
N ASP A 82 -9.91 -29.78 -26.87
CA ASP A 82 -11.11 -30.10 -26.10
C ASP A 82 -12.13 -30.94 -26.91
N GLU A 83 -11.79 -31.31 -28.17
CA GLU A 83 -12.62 -32.09 -29.08
C GLU A 83 -11.86 -33.30 -29.69
N THR A 84 -12.59 -34.26 -30.23
CA THR A 84 -12.00 -35.41 -30.91
C THR A 84 -11.58 -35.03 -32.33
N LEU A 85 -10.58 -35.77 -32.91
CA LEU A 85 -10.20 -35.57 -34.30
C LEU A 85 -11.39 -35.73 -35.24
N GLU A 86 -12.30 -36.64 -34.96
CA GLU A 86 -13.51 -36.87 -35.73
C GLU A 86 -14.44 -35.67 -35.70
N SER A 87 -14.72 -35.11 -34.51
CA SER A 87 -15.57 -33.92 -34.35
C SER A 87 -14.98 -32.71 -35.07
N PHE A 88 -13.66 -32.47 -34.91
CA PHE A 88 -12.95 -31.41 -35.60
C PHE A 88 -13.06 -31.55 -37.14
N LEU A 89 -12.81 -32.77 -37.66
CA LEU A 89 -12.89 -33.00 -39.10
C LEU A 89 -14.32 -32.88 -39.63
N GLN A 90 -15.33 -33.28 -38.85
CA GLN A 90 -16.73 -33.11 -39.23
C GLN A 90 -17.13 -31.63 -39.33
N GLU A 91 -16.57 -30.76 -38.47
CA GLU A 91 -16.70 -29.32 -38.63
C GLU A 91 -16.12 -28.83 -39.96
N LYS A 92 -14.95 -29.37 -40.37
CA LYS A 92 -14.30 -29.03 -41.64
C LYS A 92 -15.07 -29.54 -42.89
N VAL A 93 -15.88 -30.58 -42.72
CA VAL A 93 -16.88 -30.97 -43.73
C VAL A 93 -17.96 -29.90 -43.85
N THR A 94 -18.46 -29.40 -42.72
CA THR A 94 -19.49 -28.34 -42.72
C THR A 94 -18.94 -27.01 -43.29
N GLU A 95 -17.67 -26.72 -43.08
CA GLU A 95 -16.97 -25.57 -43.67
C GLU A 95 -16.70 -25.75 -45.19
N GLY A 96 -16.90 -26.93 -45.78
CA GLY A 96 -16.64 -27.22 -47.16
C GLY A 96 -15.16 -27.40 -47.52
N ARG A 97 -14.28 -27.59 -46.52
CA ARG A 97 -12.84 -27.82 -46.76
C ARG A 97 -12.53 -29.25 -47.19
N ILE A 98 -13.30 -30.21 -46.70
CA ILE A 98 -13.30 -31.63 -47.09
C ILE A 98 -14.73 -32.10 -47.33
N ASP A 99 -14.92 -33.23 -47.97
CA ASP A 99 -16.23 -33.70 -48.40
C ASP A 99 -16.77 -34.85 -47.56
N GLY A 100 -15.94 -35.52 -46.76
CA GLY A 100 -16.40 -36.58 -45.90
C GLY A 100 -15.37 -37.06 -44.89
N VAL A 101 -15.89 -37.61 -43.80
CA VAL A 101 -15.13 -38.22 -42.70
C VAL A 101 -15.81 -39.54 -42.34
N THR A 102 -15.08 -40.62 -42.30
CA THR A 102 -15.60 -41.95 -41.93
C THR A 102 -14.73 -42.55 -40.84
N ASP A 103 -15.35 -42.91 -39.72
CA ASP A 103 -14.71 -43.72 -38.70
C ASP A 103 -14.70 -45.18 -39.13
N ASN A 104 -13.51 -45.77 -39.27
CA ASN A 104 -13.36 -47.15 -39.75
C ASN A 104 -13.60 -48.19 -38.65
N GLY A 105 -13.73 -47.77 -37.36
CA GLY A 105 -13.96 -48.64 -36.21
C GLY A 105 -12.69 -49.43 -35.75
N ASP A 106 -11.60 -49.33 -36.47
CA ASP A 106 -10.30 -49.99 -36.21
C ASP A 106 -9.27 -49.06 -35.58
N GLY A 107 -9.70 -47.86 -35.13
CA GLY A 107 -8.82 -46.83 -34.59
C GLY A 107 -8.25 -45.90 -35.68
N THR A 108 -8.82 -45.97 -36.90
CA THR A 108 -8.47 -45.07 -37.99
C THR A 108 -9.68 -44.28 -38.48
N ILE A 109 -9.41 -43.11 -39.09
CA ILE A 109 -10.41 -42.24 -39.74
C ILE A 109 -9.99 -42.09 -41.20
N THR A 110 -10.95 -42.28 -42.11
CA THR A 110 -10.78 -41.96 -43.53
C THR A 110 -11.35 -40.57 -43.79
N ILE A 111 -10.54 -39.69 -44.37
CA ILE A 111 -10.88 -38.33 -44.76
C ILE A 111 -11.01 -38.35 -46.29
N THR A 112 -12.09 -37.77 -46.81
CA THR A 112 -12.38 -37.69 -48.24
C THR A 112 -12.43 -36.24 -48.71
N LYS A 113 -11.72 -35.95 -49.81
CA LYS A 113 -11.82 -34.67 -50.53
C LYS A 113 -12.12 -34.91 -52.00
N LYS A 114 -13.14 -34.25 -52.51
CA LYS A 114 -13.54 -34.32 -53.90
C LYS A 114 -12.90 -33.20 -54.70
N VAL A 115 -12.21 -33.57 -55.79
CA VAL A 115 -11.62 -32.61 -56.70
C VAL A 115 -12.09 -32.98 -58.11
N GLU A 116 -12.77 -32.05 -58.77
CA GLU A 116 -13.32 -32.25 -60.14
C GLU A 116 -14.18 -33.52 -60.27
N GLY A 117 -15.00 -33.83 -59.24
CA GLY A 117 -15.93 -34.95 -59.25
C GLY A 117 -15.32 -36.32 -58.88
N LYS A 118 -14.01 -36.38 -58.58
CA LYS A 118 -13.31 -37.60 -58.17
C LYS A 118 -12.93 -37.51 -56.69
N ASP A 119 -13.16 -38.59 -55.93
CA ASP A 119 -12.85 -38.70 -54.51
C ASP A 119 -11.41 -39.11 -54.29
N TYR A 120 -10.70 -38.37 -53.44
CA TYR A 120 -9.38 -38.71 -52.93
C TYR A 120 -9.48 -38.92 -51.43
N THR A 121 -8.79 -39.93 -50.90
CA THR A 121 -8.90 -40.30 -49.50
C THR A 121 -7.53 -40.48 -48.87
N ILE A 122 -7.42 -40.09 -47.57
CA ILE A 122 -6.33 -40.49 -46.71
C ILE A 122 -6.90 -41.22 -45.49
N THR A 123 -6.15 -42.15 -44.96
CA THR A 123 -6.50 -42.81 -43.69
C THR A 123 -5.48 -42.45 -42.64
N VAL A 124 -5.94 -41.90 -41.53
CA VAL A 124 -5.11 -41.47 -40.42
C VAL A 124 -5.48 -42.21 -39.15
N LYS A 125 -4.53 -42.47 -38.27
CA LYS A 125 -4.80 -43.05 -36.95
C LYS A 125 -5.48 -42.01 -36.07
N LYS A 126 -6.52 -42.41 -35.35
CA LYS A 126 -7.05 -41.62 -34.28
C LYS A 126 -5.93 -41.41 -33.27
N PRO A 127 -5.71 -40.16 -32.78
CA PRO A 127 -4.88 -39.97 -31.62
C PRO A 127 -5.44 -40.85 -30.49
N ALA A 128 -4.56 -41.49 -29.73
CA ALA A 128 -4.99 -42.22 -28.56
C ALA A 128 -5.83 -41.25 -27.71
N ALA A 129 -7.02 -41.64 -27.26
CA ALA A 129 -7.88 -40.84 -26.44
C ALA A 129 -7.03 -40.30 -25.27
N SER A 130 -6.87 -39.00 -25.18
CA SER A 130 -6.12 -38.40 -24.07
C SER A 130 -6.83 -38.83 -22.80
N THR A 131 -6.11 -39.48 -21.90
CA THR A 131 -6.67 -39.87 -20.61
C THR A 131 -7.29 -38.61 -19.99
N PRO A 132 -8.57 -38.59 -19.66
CA PRO A 132 -9.19 -37.43 -19.05
C PRO A 132 -8.37 -36.95 -17.84
N SER A 133 -8.09 -35.70 -17.77
CA SER A 133 -7.33 -35.13 -16.67
C SER A 133 -8.05 -33.93 -16.06
N VAL A 134 -8.00 -33.83 -14.74
CA VAL A 134 -8.59 -32.71 -14.01
C VAL A 134 -7.76 -31.45 -14.27
N LYS A 135 -8.41 -30.44 -14.84
CA LYS A 135 -7.86 -29.07 -14.95
C LYS A 135 -8.33 -28.28 -13.75
N VAL A 136 -7.41 -27.61 -13.06
CA VAL A 136 -7.71 -26.67 -11.98
C VAL A 136 -7.49 -25.26 -12.55
N GLY A 137 -8.52 -24.48 -12.53
CA GLY A 137 -8.53 -23.08 -12.94
C GLY A 137 -8.05 -22.14 -11.85
N THR A 138 -8.80 -21.08 -11.62
CA THR A 138 -8.44 -20.05 -10.64
C THR A 138 -8.73 -20.54 -9.21
N ILE A 139 -7.78 -20.29 -8.31
CA ILE A 139 -7.97 -20.42 -6.86
C ILE A 139 -8.10 -19.00 -6.33
N ARG A 140 -9.22 -18.68 -5.64
CA ARG A 140 -9.53 -17.35 -5.14
C ARG A 140 -9.84 -17.41 -3.65
N VAL A 141 -9.50 -16.33 -2.92
CA VAL A 141 -9.95 -16.10 -1.54
C VAL A 141 -10.87 -14.90 -1.55
N VAL A 142 -12.10 -15.07 -1.08
CA VAL A 142 -13.17 -14.07 -1.15
C VAL A 142 -13.82 -13.86 0.21
N SER A 143 -14.51 -12.75 0.39
CA SER A 143 -15.26 -12.45 1.63
C SER A 143 -16.71 -12.95 1.60
N ASP A 144 -17.21 -13.34 0.44
CA ASP A 144 -18.61 -13.77 0.27
C ASP A 144 -18.73 -15.31 0.39
N SER A 145 -19.62 -15.76 1.26
CA SER A 145 -19.92 -17.20 1.48
C SER A 145 -20.52 -17.88 0.26
N THR A 146 -21.04 -17.14 -0.72
CA THR A 146 -21.51 -17.68 -2.01
C THR A 146 -20.39 -17.87 -3.03
N GLY A 147 -19.21 -17.33 -2.76
CA GLY A 147 -18.06 -17.35 -3.66
C GLY A 147 -18.14 -16.35 -4.82
N ALA A 148 -19.11 -15.45 -4.83
CA ALA A 148 -19.33 -14.50 -5.92
C ALA A 148 -18.37 -13.29 -5.92
N GLY A 149 -17.60 -13.08 -4.86
CA GLY A 149 -16.73 -11.93 -4.69
C GLY A 149 -15.47 -11.97 -5.57
N SER A 150 -14.84 -10.80 -5.75
CA SER A 150 -13.50 -10.70 -6.32
C SER A 150 -12.45 -11.24 -5.34
N SER A 151 -11.30 -11.69 -5.88
CA SER A 151 -10.17 -12.13 -5.05
C SER A 151 -9.68 -10.99 -4.17
N LEU A 152 -9.49 -11.27 -2.89
CA LEU A 152 -8.96 -10.31 -1.93
C LEU A 152 -7.44 -10.18 -2.05
N GLY A 153 -6.93 -8.98 -1.81
CA GLY A 153 -5.48 -8.72 -1.74
C GLY A 153 -4.84 -9.29 -0.46
N GLU A 154 -3.52 -9.39 -0.46
CA GLU A 154 -2.72 -9.78 0.70
C GLU A 154 -2.91 -8.79 1.85
N ALA A 155 -2.90 -9.29 3.08
CA ALA A 155 -3.03 -8.51 4.31
C ALA A 155 -4.16 -7.45 4.28
N SER A 156 -5.28 -7.78 3.61
CA SER A 156 -6.42 -6.87 3.43
C SER A 156 -7.52 -7.05 4.47
N THR A 157 -7.50 -8.15 5.22
CA THR A 157 -8.60 -8.56 6.10
C THR A 157 -8.11 -8.73 7.54
N ARG A 158 -8.96 -8.35 8.51
CA ARG A 158 -8.68 -8.58 9.94
C ARG A 158 -8.77 -10.06 10.29
N LYS A 159 -7.87 -10.53 11.15
CA LYS A 159 -7.92 -11.87 11.73
C LYS A 159 -9.27 -12.09 12.44
N GLY A 160 -9.84 -13.28 12.27
CA GLY A 160 -11.17 -13.62 12.84
C GLY A 160 -12.36 -13.30 11.92
N THR A 161 -12.18 -12.54 10.85
CA THR A 161 -13.19 -12.45 9.78
C THR A 161 -13.20 -13.76 9.01
N THR A 162 -14.37 -14.32 8.71
CA THR A 162 -14.44 -15.53 7.88
C THR A 162 -14.23 -15.18 6.42
N LEU A 163 -13.25 -15.80 5.79
CA LEU A 163 -13.01 -15.77 4.35
C LEU A 163 -13.30 -17.14 3.74
N TYR A 164 -13.42 -17.20 2.43
CA TYR A 164 -13.77 -18.43 1.72
C TYR A 164 -12.80 -18.69 0.57
N ILE A 165 -12.28 -19.92 0.53
CA ILE A 165 -11.47 -20.42 -0.58
C ILE A 165 -12.41 -20.96 -1.65
N MET A 166 -12.21 -20.51 -2.89
CA MET A 166 -12.88 -20.95 -4.10
C MET A 166 -11.88 -21.64 -5.02
N ILE A 167 -12.25 -22.78 -5.58
CA ILE A 167 -11.43 -23.53 -6.54
C ILE A 167 -12.29 -23.84 -7.76
N GLU A 168 -11.90 -23.32 -8.89
CA GLU A 168 -12.50 -23.62 -10.17
C GLU A 168 -11.83 -24.85 -10.77
N SER A 169 -12.62 -25.79 -11.25
CA SER A 169 -12.08 -27.02 -11.84
C SER A 169 -12.97 -27.55 -12.95
N THR A 170 -12.36 -28.18 -13.93
CA THR A 170 -13.04 -28.80 -15.07
C THR A 170 -12.38 -30.12 -15.44
N ILE A 171 -13.15 -31.00 -16.06
CA ILE A 171 -12.66 -32.20 -16.76
C ILE A 171 -13.46 -32.36 -18.05
N SER A 172 -12.77 -32.67 -19.15
CA SER A 172 -13.43 -32.85 -20.45
C SER A 172 -14.38 -34.06 -20.42
N GLY A 173 -15.64 -33.85 -20.80
CA GLY A 173 -16.65 -34.91 -20.87
C GLY A 173 -17.20 -35.35 -19.51
N GLY A 174 -17.02 -34.59 -18.42
CA GLY A 174 -17.45 -35.01 -17.10
C GLY A 174 -17.72 -33.86 -16.14
N THR A 175 -17.86 -34.20 -14.87
CA THR A 175 -18.08 -33.27 -13.75
C THR A 175 -16.94 -33.31 -12.76
N THR A 176 -16.73 -32.22 -12.00
CA THR A 176 -15.73 -32.15 -10.95
C THR A 176 -16.35 -31.87 -9.59
N THR A 177 -15.74 -32.42 -8.54
CA THR A 177 -16.03 -32.11 -7.14
C THR A 177 -14.74 -31.76 -6.42
N VAL A 178 -14.83 -30.94 -5.38
CA VAL A 178 -13.69 -30.53 -4.57
C VAL A 178 -13.90 -31.00 -3.12
N SER A 179 -12.87 -31.57 -2.52
CA SER A 179 -12.89 -32.00 -1.12
C SER A 179 -11.65 -31.46 -0.37
N PRO A 180 -11.78 -30.75 0.76
CA PRO A 180 -13.04 -30.28 1.35
C PRO A 180 -13.90 -29.46 0.39
N GLU A 181 -15.22 -29.43 0.61
CA GLU A 181 -16.17 -28.70 -0.23
C GLU A 181 -15.86 -27.21 -0.25
N VAL A 182 -16.05 -26.56 -1.40
CA VAL A 182 -15.92 -25.11 -1.58
C VAL A 182 -17.31 -24.48 -1.83
N PRO A 183 -17.58 -23.27 -1.30
CA PRO A 183 -16.68 -22.33 -0.60
C PRO A 183 -16.16 -22.87 0.74
N TYR A 184 -14.84 -22.94 0.94
CA TYR A 184 -14.24 -23.45 2.15
C TYR A 184 -13.88 -22.30 3.10
N ALA A 185 -14.51 -22.28 4.29
CA ALA A 185 -14.34 -21.20 5.27
C ALA A 185 -12.97 -21.29 5.98
N VAL A 186 -12.29 -20.14 6.09
CA VAL A 186 -11.01 -19.97 6.80
C VAL A 186 -11.06 -18.71 7.66
N THR A 187 -10.27 -18.67 8.73
CA THR A 187 -10.19 -17.54 9.68
C THR A 187 -8.76 -17.07 9.94
N GLU A 188 -7.77 -17.69 9.29
CA GLU A 188 -6.36 -17.38 9.46
C GLU A 188 -5.55 -17.63 8.18
N ASN A 189 -4.35 -17.04 8.11
CA ASN A 189 -3.40 -17.33 7.06
C ASN A 189 -2.89 -18.76 7.18
N GLY A 190 -2.65 -19.39 6.04
CA GLY A 190 -2.19 -20.75 6.02
C GLY A 190 -2.22 -21.38 4.65
N THR A 191 -1.84 -22.65 4.61
CA THR A 191 -1.82 -23.45 3.41
C THR A 191 -2.84 -24.59 3.55
N TYR A 192 -3.85 -24.57 2.70
CA TYR A 192 -5.00 -25.48 2.74
C TYR A 192 -4.92 -26.44 1.56
N LYS A 193 -5.11 -27.73 1.84
CA LYS A 193 -5.00 -28.80 0.84
C LYS A 193 -6.39 -29.28 0.42
N PHE A 194 -6.56 -29.45 -0.88
CA PHE A 194 -7.80 -29.94 -1.49
C PHE A 194 -7.50 -31.06 -2.47
N THR A 195 -8.46 -31.93 -2.66
CA THR A 195 -8.46 -32.94 -3.71
C THR A 195 -9.61 -32.61 -4.66
N VAL A 196 -9.28 -32.38 -5.93
CA VAL A 196 -10.26 -32.22 -6.99
C VAL A 196 -10.45 -33.58 -7.64
N THR A 197 -11.68 -34.06 -7.67
CA THR A 197 -12.07 -35.33 -8.30
C THR A 197 -12.91 -35.05 -9.53
N GLY A 198 -12.47 -35.50 -10.68
CA GLY A 198 -13.26 -35.49 -11.92
C GLY A 198 -13.84 -36.87 -12.21
N THR A 199 -15.06 -36.92 -12.69
CA THR A 199 -15.72 -38.19 -13.07
C THR A 199 -16.13 -38.09 -14.53
N VAL A 200 -15.68 -39.08 -15.32
CA VAL A 200 -16.00 -39.24 -16.75
C VAL A 200 -16.36 -40.69 -16.97
N ASP A 201 -17.53 -40.98 -17.49
CA ASP A 201 -18.03 -42.34 -17.77
C ASP A 201 -17.87 -43.32 -16.58
N GLY A 202 -18.15 -42.84 -15.37
CA GLY A 202 -18.05 -43.64 -14.13
C GLY A 202 -16.61 -43.87 -13.64
N LYS A 203 -15.59 -43.35 -14.33
CA LYS A 203 -14.18 -43.41 -13.87
C LYS A 203 -13.80 -42.11 -13.20
N THR A 204 -13.01 -42.20 -12.13
CA THR A 204 -12.56 -41.05 -11.34
C THR A 204 -11.09 -40.73 -11.62
N TYR A 205 -10.81 -39.43 -11.68
CA TYR A 205 -9.48 -38.84 -11.86
C TYR A 205 -9.27 -37.79 -10.78
N THR A 206 -8.17 -37.86 -10.05
CA THR A 206 -7.95 -36.98 -8.91
C THR A 206 -6.73 -36.09 -9.13
N LYS A 207 -6.79 -34.86 -8.58
CA LYS A 207 -5.68 -33.92 -8.55
C LYS A 207 -5.65 -33.23 -7.20
N ASN A 208 -4.52 -33.31 -6.49
CA ASN A 208 -4.30 -32.57 -5.26
C ASN A 208 -3.87 -31.14 -5.61
N VAL A 209 -4.44 -30.16 -4.92
CA VAL A 209 -4.14 -28.75 -5.05
C VAL A 209 -3.97 -28.10 -3.69
N THR A 210 -3.25 -27.00 -3.67
CA THR A 210 -2.98 -26.25 -2.46
C THR A 210 -3.41 -24.80 -2.67
N ALA A 211 -4.21 -24.29 -1.75
CA ALA A 211 -4.58 -22.89 -1.68
C ALA A 211 -3.78 -22.22 -0.55
N THR A 212 -3.10 -21.11 -0.86
CA THR A 212 -2.43 -20.29 0.14
C THR A 212 -3.32 -19.11 0.49
N VAL A 213 -3.61 -18.96 1.78
CA VAL A 213 -4.33 -17.81 2.34
C VAL A 213 -3.31 -16.88 3.00
N ASN A 214 -3.19 -15.67 2.50
CA ASN A 214 -2.31 -14.61 3.00
C ASN A 214 -3.05 -13.27 3.14
N GLN A 215 -4.38 -13.33 3.13
CA GLN A 215 -5.26 -12.17 3.16
C GLN A 215 -5.39 -11.56 4.54
N TYR A 216 -5.15 -12.33 5.61
CA TYR A 216 -5.22 -11.78 6.96
C TYR A 216 -3.96 -10.99 7.28
N LYS A 217 -4.19 -9.80 7.85
CA LYS A 217 -3.10 -9.03 8.45
C LYS A 217 -2.48 -9.86 9.56
N ASN A 218 -1.18 -9.79 9.72
CA ASN A 218 -0.50 -10.26 10.92
C ASN A 218 -0.83 -9.27 12.04
N GLU A 219 -2.04 -9.34 12.58
CA GLU A 219 -2.49 -8.47 13.65
C GLU A 219 -2.15 -9.13 14.98
N ILE A 220 -1.40 -8.41 15.77
CA ILE A 220 -1.31 -8.68 17.21
C ILE A 220 -2.70 -8.42 17.83
N ASN A 221 -3.04 -9.19 18.84
CA ASN A 221 -4.17 -8.85 19.68
C ASN A 221 -3.84 -7.58 20.48
N LEU A 222 -4.42 -6.45 20.08
CA LEU A 222 -4.19 -5.17 20.75
C LEU A 222 -4.63 -5.17 22.22
N ASP A 223 -5.43 -6.15 22.68
CA ASP A 223 -5.78 -6.34 24.08
C ASP A 223 -4.60 -6.81 24.94
N GLU A 224 -3.59 -7.39 24.33
CA GLU A 224 -2.39 -7.87 25.01
C GLU A 224 -1.35 -6.75 25.23
N ILE A 225 -1.45 -5.66 24.46
CA ILE A 225 -0.52 -4.53 24.56
C ILE A 225 -0.97 -3.59 25.69
N GLN A 226 -0.06 -3.32 26.62
CA GLN A 226 -0.31 -2.45 27.75
C GLN A 226 0.45 -1.12 27.60
N ILE A 227 -0.16 -0.04 28.11
CA ILE A 227 0.53 1.25 28.25
C ILE A 227 1.76 1.05 29.15
N GLY A 228 2.92 1.44 28.66
CA GLY A 228 4.19 1.25 29.34
C GLY A 228 5.03 0.08 28.88
N ASP A 229 4.46 -0.85 28.11
CA ASP A 229 5.22 -1.93 27.50
C ASP A 229 6.34 -1.38 26.63
N TYR A 230 7.47 -2.08 26.60
CA TYR A 230 8.57 -1.73 25.70
C TYR A 230 8.31 -2.21 24.28
N VAL A 231 8.83 -1.47 23.30
CA VAL A 231 8.77 -1.80 21.88
C VAL A 231 10.19 -1.70 21.27
N ASN A 232 10.59 -2.71 20.54
CA ASN A 232 11.86 -2.77 19.83
C ASN A 232 11.81 -1.92 18.55
N TYR A 233 11.60 -0.61 18.72
CA TYR A 233 11.61 0.34 17.63
C TYR A 233 13.01 0.93 17.45
N THR A 234 13.47 0.95 16.21
CA THR A 234 14.69 1.64 15.78
C THR A 234 14.33 2.65 14.70
N TYR A 235 14.93 3.81 14.72
CA TYR A 235 14.81 4.79 13.64
C TYR A 235 15.90 4.55 12.60
N ASP A 236 15.53 4.63 11.31
CA ASP A 236 16.44 4.46 10.17
C ASP A 236 16.49 5.75 9.36
N ILE A 237 17.24 6.67 9.80
CA ILE A 237 17.47 7.92 9.08
C ILE A 237 18.78 7.85 8.30
N ASP A 238 18.86 8.60 7.19
CA ASP A 238 20.10 8.79 6.47
C ASP A 238 21.15 9.42 7.39
N SER A 239 22.40 9.06 7.21
CA SER A 239 23.52 9.62 7.98
C SER A 239 23.57 11.16 7.96
N ALA A 240 22.95 11.80 6.98
CA ALA A 240 22.76 13.24 6.88
C ALA A 240 21.81 13.82 7.93
N SER A 241 21.00 13.02 8.59
CA SER A 241 19.99 13.44 9.58
C SER A 241 20.47 13.32 11.03
N SER A 242 21.74 13.07 11.27
CA SER A 242 22.34 13.06 12.62
C SER A 242 22.25 14.42 13.34
N SER A 243 21.96 15.49 12.59
CA SER A 243 21.65 16.81 13.14
C SER A 243 20.58 17.51 12.30
N TYR A 244 19.80 18.37 12.94
CA TYR A 244 18.80 19.22 12.30
C TYR A 244 19.20 20.68 12.53
N THR A 245 19.21 21.47 11.46
CA THR A 245 19.45 22.92 11.57
C THR A 245 18.11 23.65 11.73
N LEU A 246 17.89 24.20 12.92
CA LEU A 246 16.73 25.03 13.22
C LEU A 246 17.09 26.48 13.03
N GLU A 247 16.52 27.08 12.00
CA GLU A 247 16.81 28.47 11.65
C GLU A 247 16.19 29.45 12.65
N SER A 248 16.97 30.49 13.00
CA SER A 248 16.53 31.58 13.87
C SER A 248 15.32 32.32 13.30
N THR A 249 15.22 32.37 12.00
CA THR A 249 14.09 32.94 11.25
C THR A 249 12.75 32.33 11.62
N TYR A 250 12.72 31.05 11.97
CA TYR A 250 11.49 30.34 12.32
C TYR A 250 11.34 30.10 13.81
N SER A 251 12.43 29.83 14.52
CA SER A 251 12.42 29.60 15.97
C SER A 251 12.26 30.88 16.79
N GLY A 252 12.56 32.03 16.20
CA GLY A 252 12.61 33.33 16.86
C GLY A 252 13.79 33.50 17.82
N TYR A 253 14.69 32.50 17.91
CA TYR A 253 15.91 32.61 18.69
C TYR A 253 16.95 33.49 17.98
N SER A 254 17.95 33.97 18.72
CA SER A 254 18.94 34.93 18.20
C SER A 254 19.90 34.36 17.14
N SER A 255 20.04 33.04 17.08
CA SER A 255 20.92 32.34 16.14
C SER A 255 20.33 31.01 15.69
N ASN A 256 20.83 30.48 14.58
CA ASN A 256 20.50 29.13 14.16
C ASN A 256 21.00 28.12 15.20
N GLN A 257 20.22 27.06 15.38
CA GLN A 257 20.51 25.99 16.33
C GLN A 257 20.81 24.71 15.58
N THR A 258 21.87 24.02 15.95
CA THR A 258 22.16 22.67 15.46
C THR A 258 21.66 21.67 16.52
N ILE A 259 20.62 20.94 16.19
CA ILE A 259 19.99 19.97 17.07
C ILE A 259 20.57 18.59 16.74
N ALA A 260 21.47 18.11 17.59
CA ALA A 260 22.04 16.78 17.40
C ALA A 260 21.01 15.69 17.74
N GLN A 261 21.00 14.63 16.96
CA GLN A 261 20.19 13.45 17.24
C GLN A 261 20.62 12.78 18.55
N THR A 262 19.66 12.40 19.37
CA THR A 262 19.91 11.56 20.54
C THR A 262 19.88 10.09 20.14
N THR A 263 20.99 9.40 20.28
CA THR A 263 21.11 7.98 19.98
C THR A 263 20.70 7.12 21.20
N GLY A 264 20.31 5.86 20.93
CA GLY A 264 20.02 4.89 21.99
C GLY A 264 18.70 5.13 22.73
N LEU A 265 17.76 5.89 22.15
CA LEU A 265 16.43 6.01 22.71
C LEU A 265 15.72 4.66 22.73
N THR A 266 15.12 4.30 23.85
CA THR A 266 14.20 3.18 24.01
C THR A 266 12.76 3.67 23.96
N TRP A 267 11.84 2.78 23.66
CA TRP A 267 10.45 3.17 23.37
C TRP A 267 9.47 2.39 24.21
N LYS A 268 8.42 3.07 24.62
CA LYS A 268 7.30 2.51 25.37
C LYS A 268 5.98 2.80 24.69
N VAL A 269 5.03 1.90 24.85
CA VAL A 269 3.64 2.12 24.43
C VAL A 269 3.08 3.29 25.22
N LEU A 270 2.65 4.32 24.49
CA LEU A 270 1.94 5.48 25.04
C LEU A 270 0.44 5.27 24.96
N ASN A 271 -0.08 4.80 23.83
CA ASN A 271 -1.50 4.64 23.58
C ASN A 271 -1.78 3.46 22.68
N VAL A 272 -2.92 2.79 22.87
CA VAL A 272 -3.42 1.72 22.00
C VAL A 272 -4.76 2.17 21.45
N ASP A 273 -4.81 2.45 20.16
CA ASP A 273 -6.02 2.85 19.45
C ASP A 273 -6.60 1.67 18.66
N LYS A 274 -7.58 1.02 19.29
CA LYS A 274 -8.24 -0.17 18.69
C LYS A 274 -9.18 0.19 17.54
N GLU A 275 -9.64 1.44 17.47
CA GLU A 275 -10.54 1.88 16.39
C GLU A 275 -9.77 2.11 15.09
N ASN A 276 -8.54 2.64 15.21
CA ASN A 276 -7.68 2.94 14.07
C ASN A 276 -6.56 1.92 13.86
N ASP A 277 -6.52 0.82 14.62
CA ASP A 277 -5.50 -0.24 14.57
C ASP A 277 -4.08 0.30 14.71
N THR A 278 -3.86 1.22 15.64
CA THR A 278 -2.56 1.84 15.84
C THR A 278 -2.10 1.76 17.29
N VAL A 279 -0.78 1.75 17.46
CA VAL A 279 -0.11 1.83 18.74
C VAL A 279 0.82 3.04 18.71
N ASP A 280 0.53 4.04 19.51
CA ASP A 280 1.44 5.17 19.70
C ASP A 280 2.55 4.76 20.67
N ILE A 281 3.79 4.89 20.25
CA ILE A 281 4.96 4.69 21.10
C ILE A 281 5.68 6.02 21.35
N ILE A 282 6.26 6.16 22.52
CA ILE A 282 6.98 7.36 22.95
C ILE A 282 8.38 6.98 23.41
N SER A 283 9.35 7.85 23.16
CA SER A 283 10.68 7.68 23.73
C SER A 283 10.63 7.63 25.25
N THR A 284 11.33 6.69 25.87
CA THR A 284 11.34 6.55 27.34
C THR A 284 11.87 7.80 28.01
N ASN A 285 12.91 8.39 27.42
CA ASN A 285 13.48 9.66 27.86
C ASN A 285 13.32 10.73 26.79
N PRO A 286 13.24 12.02 27.16
CA PRO A 286 13.39 13.11 26.22
C PRO A 286 14.76 13.07 25.51
N THR A 287 14.89 13.83 24.45
CA THR A 287 16.17 14.02 23.74
C THR A 287 17.20 14.68 24.67
N SER A 288 18.48 14.40 24.44
CA SER A 288 19.56 15.10 25.14
C SER A 288 19.81 16.50 24.61
N SER A 289 19.52 16.72 23.33
CA SER A 289 19.59 18.03 22.70
C SER A 289 18.36 18.85 23.06
N THR A 290 18.57 20.12 23.33
CA THR A 290 17.52 21.08 23.63
C THR A 290 17.21 21.96 22.43
N VAL A 291 15.98 22.46 22.40
CA VAL A 291 15.47 23.38 21.37
C VAL A 291 14.99 24.65 22.03
N THR A 292 15.45 25.79 21.55
CA THR A 292 15.04 27.10 22.02
C THR A 292 14.04 27.73 21.08
N PHE A 293 12.87 28.09 21.63
CA PHE A 293 11.89 28.93 20.94
C PHE A 293 11.80 30.28 21.64
N ALA A 294 11.60 31.34 20.87
CA ALA A 294 11.49 32.69 21.39
C ALA A 294 10.47 33.51 20.61
N ASN A 295 9.92 34.52 21.26
CA ASN A 295 9.03 35.55 20.71
C ASN A 295 7.84 34.98 19.90
N ILE A 296 7.27 35.82 19.03
CA ILE A 296 6.12 35.47 18.19
C ILE A 296 6.42 34.35 17.19
N LEU A 297 7.64 34.30 16.65
CA LEU A 297 8.00 33.28 15.66
C LEU A 297 8.04 31.89 16.28
N GLY A 298 8.61 31.78 17.47
CA GLY A 298 8.59 30.53 18.24
C GLY A 298 7.18 30.10 18.61
N TYR A 299 6.30 31.03 18.97
CA TYR A 299 4.89 30.74 19.23
C TYR A 299 4.17 30.23 17.99
N ASN A 300 4.35 30.92 16.84
CA ASN A 300 3.66 30.56 15.60
C ASN A 300 4.15 29.25 15.00
N ASN A 301 5.44 29.00 15.06
CA ASN A 301 6.07 27.87 14.34
C ASN A 301 6.43 26.71 15.26
N GLY A 302 6.48 26.90 16.57
CA GLY A 302 7.00 25.92 17.53
C GLY A 302 6.44 24.50 17.39
N PRO A 303 5.11 24.31 17.42
CA PRO A 303 4.53 22.97 17.32
C PRO A 303 4.92 22.24 16.05
N TYR A 304 4.95 22.95 14.92
CA TYR A 304 5.40 22.37 13.67
C TYR A 304 6.89 22.00 13.71
N LEU A 305 7.74 22.92 14.13
CA LEU A 305 9.18 22.72 14.13
C LEU A 305 9.59 21.55 15.06
N MET A 306 8.90 21.39 16.19
CA MET A 306 9.09 20.23 17.06
C MET A 306 8.79 18.92 16.29
N ASN A 307 7.70 18.90 15.52
CA ASN A 307 7.34 17.73 14.72
C ASN A 307 8.35 17.47 13.58
N GLU A 308 8.79 18.52 12.87
CA GLU A 308 9.78 18.39 11.80
C GLU A 308 11.13 17.86 12.31
N ILE A 309 11.59 18.35 13.48
CA ILE A 309 12.82 17.84 14.10
C ILE A 309 12.65 16.35 14.45
N CYS A 310 11.55 15.98 15.11
CA CYS A 310 11.29 14.58 15.45
C CYS A 310 11.18 13.71 14.21
N LYS A 311 10.47 14.17 13.17
CA LYS A 311 10.33 13.48 11.89
C LYS A 311 11.68 13.26 11.20
N ALA A 312 12.53 14.28 11.16
CA ALA A 312 13.84 14.19 10.53
C ALA A 312 14.80 13.24 11.24
N GLN A 313 14.68 13.11 12.58
CA GLN A 313 15.66 12.41 13.39
C GLN A 313 15.21 11.04 13.92
N TYR A 314 13.90 10.78 14.01
CA TYR A 314 13.39 9.60 14.72
C TYR A 314 12.35 8.80 13.93
N SER A 315 12.13 9.11 12.65
CA SER A 315 11.29 8.31 11.75
C SER A 315 11.96 7.00 11.33
N ASN A 316 11.17 6.04 10.86
CA ASN A 316 11.67 4.85 10.22
C ASN A 316 11.07 4.73 8.81
N LYS A 317 11.90 4.95 7.78
CA LYS A 317 11.50 4.91 6.36
C LYS A 317 11.23 3.49 5.89
N THR A 318 11.98 2.52 6.40
CA THR A 318 11.81 1.10 6.06
C THR A 318 10.44 0.60 6.52
N LEU A 319 9.99 1.03 7.69
CA LEU A 319 8.67 0.73 8.22
C LEU A 319 7.57 1.69 7.70
N GLY A 320 7.94 2.75 6.99
CA GLY A 320 7.00 3.75 6.47
C GLY A 320 6.34 4.61 7.56
N VAL A 321 6.97 4.77 8.74
CA VAL A 321 6.40 5.52 9.86
C VAL A 321 7.18 6.79 10.16
N ASN A 322 6.45 7.86 10.52
CA ASN A 322 7.02 9.15 10.86
C ASN A 322 6.94 9.40 12.36
N ALA A 323 8.00 9.98 12.91
CA ALA A 323 8.00 10.49 14.26
C ALA A 323 7.45 11.92 14.29
N ARG A 324 6.83 12.29 15.40
CA ARG A 324 6.39 13.63 15.77
C ARG A 324 6.74 13.91 17.22
N SER A 325 6.62 15.14 17.67
CA SER A 325 6.71 15.46 19.09
C SER A 325 5.39 15.10 19.81
N ILE A 326 5.48 14.76 21.09
CA ILE A 326 4.28 14.65 21.92
C ILE A 326 3.48 15.96 21.91
N ASN A 327 2.16 15.88 21.89
CA ASN A 327 1.27 17.04 21.96
C ASN A 327 0.29 16.94 23.15
N LEU A 328 -0.52 17.96 23.34
CA LEU A 328 -1.45 18.00 24.46
C LEU A 328 -2.53 16.93 24.39
N LEU A 329 -3.00 16.58 23.18
CA LEU A 329 -4.01 15.54 23.00
C LEU A 329 -3.48 14.16 23.40
N ASP A 330 -2.21 13.89 23.17
CA ASP A 330 -1.57 12.65 23.62
C ASP A 330 -1.61 12.52 25.14
N MET A 331 -1.48 13.64 25.85
CA MET A 331 -1.55 13.67 27.31
C MET A 331 -3.00 13.58 27.80
N GLU A 332 -3.92 14.31 27.17
CA GLU A 332 -5.33 14.37 27.58
C GLU A 332 -6.05 13.02 27.46
N LYS A 333 -5.64 12.18 26.51
CA LYS A 333 -6.16 10.81 26.37
C LYS A 333 -6.00 9.97 27.66
N HIS A 334 -5.05 10.32 28.51
CA HIS A 334 -4.71 9.58 29.72
C HIS A 334 -5.27 10.17 31.00
N LEU A 335 -6.03 11.28 30.91
CA LEU A 335 -6.66 11.83 32.08
C LEU A 335 -7.67 10.85 32.69
N THR A 336 -7.48 10.54 33.96
CA THR A 336 -8.49 9.80 34.74
C THR A 336 -9.73 10.67 34.96
N PRO A 337 -10.88 10.11 35.36
CA PRO A 337 -12.04 10.92 35.77
C PRO A 337 -11.68 11.92 36.87
N THR A 338 -10.82 11.55 37.81
CA THR A 338 -10.29 12.44 38.84
C THR A 338 -9.38 13.51 38.24
N GLY A 339 -8.52 13.15 37.31
CA GLY A 339 -7.66 14.08 36.57
C GLY A 339 -8.47 15.12 35.79
N ILE A 340 -9.53 14.70 35.11
CA ILE A 340 -10.48 15.63 34.45
C ILE A 340 -11.12 16.57 35.47
N THR A 341 -11.56 16.05 36.61
CA THR A 341 -12.16 16.85 37.67
C THR A 341 -11.14 17.86 38.22
N ASN A 342 -9.93 17.44 38.53
CA ASN A 342 -8.86 18.30 39.03
C ASN A 342 -8.47 19.37 38.00
N ARG A 343 -8.34 19.01 36.72
CA ARG A 343 -8.09 19.95 35.63
C ARG A 343 -9.18 21.04 35.58
N ASN A 344 -10.45 20.62 35.64
CA ASN A 344 -11.60 21.52 35.54
C ASN A 344 -11.79 22.36 36.79
N ALA A 345 -11.35 21.85 37.93
CA ALA A 345 -11.45 22.56 39.24
C ALA A 345 -10.30 23.54 39.49
N TYR A 346 -9.25 23.50 38.68
CA TYR A 346 -8.11 24.39 38.82
C TYR A 346 -8.55 25.87 38.81
N THR A 347 -8.25 26.61 39.89
CA THR A 347 -8.87 27.90 40.19
C THR A 347 -7.92 29.09 40.08
N ASP A 348 -6.82 29.01 39.41
CA ASP A 348 -6.01 30.18 39.18
C ASP A 348 -6.73 31.15 38.21
N ALA A 349 -7.54 32.00 38.79
CA ALA A 349 -8.34 33.07 38.21
C ALA A 349 -9.36 32.65 37.11
N VAL A 350 -9.11 31.62 36.33
CA VAL A 350 -10.01 31.14 35.26
C VAL A 350 -9.96 29.62 35.16
N LYS A 351 -11.10 28.96 35.28
CA LYS A 351 -11.24 27.51 35.17
C LYS A 351 -11.03 27.06 33.72
N TYR A 352 -10.50 25.84 33.53
CA TYR A 352 -10.42 25.19 32.22
C TYR A 352 -11.78 25.22 31.51
N GLY A 353 -11.76 25.53 30.22
CA GLY A 353 -12.96 25.60 29.37
C GLY A 353 -13.76 26.90 29.50
N THR A 354 -13.43 27.79 30.43
CA THR A 354 -14.10 29.10 30.55
C THR A 354 -13.47 30.12 29.60
N THR A 355 -14.29 31.07 29.14
CA THR A 355 -13.84 32.16 28.26
C THR A 355 -13.51 33.37 29.12
N LYS A 356 -12.37 34.00 28.82
CA LYS A 356 -11.95 35.27 29.42
C LYS A 356 -11.65 36.29 28.36
N THR A 357 -12.06 37.52 28.58
CA THR A 357 -11.84 38.65 27.69
C THR A 357 -10.86 39.63 28.33
N TYR A 358 -9.82 39.99 27.60
CA TYR A 358 -8.89 41.03 27.94
C TYR A 358 -9.27 42.31 27.18
N THR A 359 -9.54 43.39 27.86
CA THR A 359 -10.18 44.57 27.30
C THR A 359 -9.26 45.78 27.14
N SER A 360 -8.04 45.71 27.66
CA SER A 360 -7.06 46.80 27.53
C SER A 360 -6.34 46.76 26.19
N GLY A 361 -5.87 47.89 25.69
CA GLY A 361 -5.09 48.01 24.44
C GLY A 361 -3.89 47.10 24.46
N THR A 362 -3.98 46.01 23.71
CA THR A 362 -3.13 44.83 23.83
C THR A 362 -2.44 44.53 22.51
N LYS A 363 -1.17 44.21 22.57
CA LYS A 363 -0.48 43.58 21.48
C LYS A 363 -0.66 42.06 21.53
N TYR A 364 -0.98 41.44 20.43
CA TYR A 364 -1.07 39.98 20.30
C TYR A 364 -0.54 39.52 18.95
N PRO A 365 -0.18 38.24 18.81
CA PRO A 365 0.46 37.77 17.60
C PRO A 365 -0.44 37.94 16.38
N SER A 366 0.18 38.34 15.29
CA SER A 366 -0.44 38.23 13.97
C SER A 366 -0.06 36.87 13.38
N LEU A 367 -1.07 36.06 13.07
CA LEU A 367 -0.89 34.77 12.44
C LEU A 367 -1.25 34.87 10.97
N TYR A 368 -0.42 34.29 10.13
CA TYR A 368 -0.70 34.15 8.72
C TYR A 368 -1.16 32.72 8.43
N ALA A 369 -2.12 32.54 7.54
CA ALA A 369 -2.74 31.26 7.26
C ALA A 369 -1.76 30.16 6.81
N ASN A 370 -0.75 30.54 6.07
CA ASN A 370 0.26 29.65 5.53
C ASN A 370 1.54 29.58 6.39
N GLN A 371 1.59 30.24 7.54
CA GLN A 371 2.67 30.03 8.49
C GLN A 371 2.55 28.65 9.15
N LYS A 372 3.70 28.04 9.42
CA LYS A 372 3.74 26.84 10.24
C LYS A 372 3.16 27.14 11.61
N GLY A 373 2.34 26.26 12.12
CA GLY A 373 1.69 26.48 13.40
C GLY A 373 0.52 27.48 13.38
N ALA A 374 0.04 27.89 12.23
CA ALA A 374 -1.17 28.73 12.16
C ALA A 374 -2.45 28.00 12.61
N GLY A 375 -2.41 26.67 12.65
CA GLY A 375 -3.52 25.83 13.10
C GLY A 375 -4.58 25.56 12.04
N PRO A 376 -5.45 24.57 12.30
CA PRO A 376 -6.42 24.07 11.33
C PRO A 376 -7.57 25.05 11.04
N ASN A 377 -7.80 26.01 11.93
CA ASN A 377 -8.91 26.95 11.85
C ASN A 377 -8.67 28.15 10.95
N ILE A 378 -7.50 28.23 10.30
CA ILE A 378 -7.20 29.28 9.33
C ILE A 378 -7.80 28.92 7.98
N THR A 379 -8.71 29.73 7.48
CA THR A 379 -9.41 29.51 6.22
C THR A 379 -8.60 30.02 5.02
N ALA A 380 -9.02 29.66 3.81
CA ALA A 380 -8.43 30.20 2.58
C ALA A 380 -8.61 31.73 2.47
N ALA A 381 -9.67 32.28 3.03
CA ALA A 381 -9.86 33.74 3.12
C ALA A 381 -8.83 34.41 4.02
N ASP A 382 -8.35 33.70 5.04
CA ASP A 382 -7.29 34.20 5.91
C ASP A 382 -5.90 34.11 5.24
N ALA A 383 -5.74 33.32 4.18
CA ALA A 383 -4.45 33.08 3.55
C ALA A 383 -3.78 34.34 3.01
N SER A 384 -4.56 35.33 2.59
CA SER A 384 -4.07 36.63 2.11
C SER A 384 -4.18 37.73 3.17
N ALA A 385 -4.79 37.45 4.31
CA ALA A 385 -5.05 38.39 5.38
C ALA A 385 -4.17 38.11 6.60
N LYS A 386 -3.73 39.16 7.25
CA LYS A 386 -3.03 39.06 8.52
C LYS A 386 -4.01 38.74 9.63
N ILE A 387 -3.79 37.63 10.33
CA ILE A 387 -4.59 37.28 11.52
C ILE A 387 -4.10 38.13 12.70
N THR A 388 -4.90 39.04 13.13
CA THR A 388 -4.55 39.97 14.22
C THR A 388 -4.90 39.45 15.60
N GLN A 389 -5.73 38.41 15.69
CA GLN A 389 -6.15 37.80 16.95
C GLN A 389 -5.76 36.33 16.95
N PRO A 390 -5.11 35.82 18.00
CA PRO A 390 -4.78 34.40 18.08
C PRO A 390 -6.04 33.56 18.17
N LYS A 391 -5.96 32.29 17.73
CA LYS A 391 -7.05 31.34 17.94
C LYS A 391 -7.29 31.16 19.43
N THR A 392 -8.54 31.13 19.82
CA THR A 392 -8.95 31.08 21.25
C THR A 392 -8.58 29.75 21.91
N ASP A 393 -8.44 28.71 21.14
CA ASP A 393 -8.08 27.36 21.54
C ASP A 393 -6.59 27.02 21.24
N ALA A 394 -5.74 28.02 21.13
CA ALA A 394 -4.33 27.84 20.79
C ALA A 394 -3.59 26.84 21.70
N GLY A 395 -4.06 26.65 22.93
CA GLY A 395 -3.52 25.64 23.83
C GLY A 395 -3.90 24.22 23.50
N ASN A 396 -5.02 24.02 22.80
CA ASN A 396 -5.53 22.71 22.38
C ASN A 396 -5.35 22.47 20.87
N ASP A 397 -4.77 23.45 20.16
CA ASP A 397 -4.59 23.34 18.72
C ASP A 397 -3.41 22.40 18.43
N PRO A 398 -3.66 21.11 18.09
CA PRO A 398 -2.59 20.23 17.67
C PRO A 398 -2.05 20.76 16.36
N TYR A 399 -0.76 20.62 16.14
CA TYR A 399 -0.13 21.04 14.92
C TYR A 399 -0.66 20.23 13.72
N GLU A 400 -1.01 20.93 12.63
CA GLU A 400 -1.25 20.31 11.33
C GLU A 400 0.05 20.19 10.53
N GLU A 401 0.52 18.98 10.36
CA GLU A 401 1.77 18.70 9.63
C GLU A 401 1.75 19.14 8.15
N SER A 402 0.56 19.31 7.57
CA SER A 402 0.40 19.64 6.16
C SER A 402 0.76 21.08 5.79
N LYS A 403 0.91 21.97 6.76
CA LYS A 403 1.16 23.40 6.48
C LYS A 403 2.64 23.69 6.25
N PRO A 404 3.00 24.25 5.10
CA PRO A 404 4.40 24.55 4.79
C PRO A 404 4.95 25.70 5.63
N ILE A 405 6.26 25.73 5.89
CA ILE A 405 6.94 26.92 6.42
C ILE A 405 6.93 28.02 5.36
N VAL A 406 6.53 29.19 5.75
CA VAL A 406 6.59 30.38 4.89
C VAL A 406 8.01 30.92 4.94
N PRO A 407 8.69 31.07 3.79
CA PRO A 407 10.01 31.66 3.74
C PRO A 407 10.03 33.09 4.29
N LYS A 408 11.13 33.46 4.93
CA LYS A 408 11.34 34.81 5.46
C LYS A 408 11.19 35.84 4.35
N GLY A 409 10.46 36.90 4.66
CA GLY A 409 10.31 38.06 3.75
C GLY A 409 9.13 37.97 2.78
N THR A 410 8.35 36.90 2.78
CA THR A 410 7.13 36.77 1.95
C THR A 410 5.88 37.25 2.67
N THR A 411 5.50 36.54 3.72
CA THR A 411 4.30 36.85 4.51
C THR A 411 4.60 36.88 6.01
N GLU A 412 5.85 36.70 6.38
CA GLU A 412 6.29 36.70 7.76
C GLU A 412 6.19 38.09 8.38
N PRO A 413 5.66 38.15 9.59
CA PRO A 413 5.66 39.40 10.33
C PRO A 413 7.09 39.77 10.74
N THR A 414 7.44 41.03 10.57
CA THR A 414 8.74 41.59 10.96
C THR A 414 8.58 42.64 12.04
N THR A 415 9.39 42.55 13.09
CA THR A 415 9.49 43.55 14.16
C THR A 415 8.14 43.85 14.88
N SER A 416 7.94 45.06 15.35
CA SER A 416 6.73 45.49 16.07
C SER A 416 5.45 45.43 15.23
N SER A 417 5.56 45.39 13.92
CA SER A 417 4.40 45.20 13.04
C SER A 417 3.83 43.80 13.06
N THR A 418 4.53 42.85 13.70
CA THR A 418 4.08 41.45 13.89
C THR A 418 2.96 41.31 14.90
N TYR A 419 2.75 42.30 15.71
CA TYR A 419 1.70 42.30 16.71
C TYR A 419 0.48 43.06 16.21
N GLY A 420 -0.66 42.39 16.24
CA GLY A 420 -1.94 43.06 16.15
C GLY A 420 -2.13 43.94 17.39
N THR A 421 -2.82 45.06 17.23
CA THR A 421 -3.26 45.90 18.35
C THR A 421 -4.78 45.90 18.35
N GLY A 422 -5.37 45.75 19.48
CA GLY A 422 -6.81 45.79 19.59
C GLY A 422 -7.32 45.21 20.88
N SER A 423 -8.57 45.46 21.11
CA SER A 423 -9.30 45.02 22.27
C SER A 423 -10.77 44.91 21.88
N PRO A 424 -11.49 43.95 22.41
CA PRO A 424 -11.06 42.91 23.35
C PRO A 424 -10.34 41.72 22.69
N LEU A 425 -9.47 41.06 23.45
CA LEU A 425 -8.92 39.75 23.16
C LEU A 425 -9.68 38.71 23.97
N THR A 426 -10.41 37.82 23.33
CA THR A 426 -11.18 36.77 24.00
C THR A 426 -10.56 35.42 23.71
N VAL A 427 -10.25 34.66 24.73
CA VAL A 427 -9.72 33.30 24.64
C VAL A 427 -10.45 32.34 25.56
N THR A 428 -10.62 31.11 25.12
CA THR A 428 -11.04 30.01 25.97
C THR A 428 -9.85 29.49 26.75
N LYS A 429 -10.01 29.35 28.07
CA LYS A 429 -8.94 28.86 28.94
C LYS A 429 -8.66 27.38 28.65
N THR A 430 -7.52 27.10 28.05
CA THR A 430 -7.03 25.76 27.80
C THR A 430 -5.81 25.41 28.64
N TYR A 431 -5.35 26.37 29.40
CA TYR A 431 -4.28 26.17 30.34
C TYR A 431 -4.81 25.38 31.56
N TYR A 432 -4.12 24.32 31.89
CA TYR A 432 -4.35 23.59 33.12
C TYR A 432 -3.02 23.22 33.79
N TYR A 433 -3.00 23.31 35.07
CA TYR A 433 -1.81 23.15 35.88
C TYR A 433 -2.07 22.07 36.95
N ILE A 434 -2.03 20.81 36.50
CA ILE A 434 -2.22 19.67 37.41
C ILE A 434 -0.97 18.78 37.38
N PRO A 435 -0.58 18.19 38.51
CA PRO A 435 0.55 17.27 38.58
C PRO A 435 0.34 16.06 37.68
N ILE A 436 1.43 15.64 36.99
CA ILE A 436 1.47 14.38 36.29
C ILE A 436 1.78 13.28 37.31
N ASN A 437 0.74 12.65 37.80
CA ASN A 437 0.79 11.56 38.78
C ASN A 437 -0.31 10.54 38.52
N ASP A 438 -0.29 9.41 39.23
CA ASP A 438 -1.24 8.32 39.05
C ASP A 438 -2.70 8.74 39.29
N THR A 439 -2.94 9.67 40.20
CA THR A 439 -4.29 10.20 40.45
C THR A 439 -4.88 10.86 39.22
N ASN A 440 -4.08 11.63 38.48
CA ASN A 440 -4.52 12.42 37.34
C ASN A 440 -4.37 11.68 36.00
N TYR A 441 -3.35 10.82 35.86
CA TYR A 441 -2.99 10.18 34.58
C TYR A 441 -2.90 8.65 34.64
N GLY A 442 -3.25 8.03 35.78
CA GLY A 442 -3.20 6.58 35.93
C GLY A 442 -1.82 6.01 35.60
N THR A 443 -1.79 4.87 34.95
CA THR A 443 -0.55 4.17 34.58
C THR A 443 0.34 4.97 33.61
N ALA A 444 -0.24 5.88 32.84
CA ALA A 444 0.52 6.73 31.93
C ALA A 444 1.37 7.79 32.65
N SER A 445 1.10 8.07 33.93
CA SER A 445 1.86 9.06 34.70
C SER A 445 3.36 8.76 34.71
N SER A 446 3.74 7.50 34.89
CA SER A 446 5.16 7.05 34.91
C SER A 446 5.87 7.18 33.55
N ILE A 447 5.08 7.27 32.46
CA ILE A 447 5.59 7.48 31.11
C ILE A 447 5.68 8.98 30.85
N LEU A 448 4.66 9.75 31.21
CA LEU A 448 4.55 11.17 30.93
C LEU A 448 5.49 11.99 31.80
N ALA A 449 5.66 11.64 33.08
CA ALA A 449 6.54 12.30 34.02
C ALA A 449 7.78 11.47 34.29
N ASN A 450 8.85 11.72 33.55
CA ASN A 450 10.13 11.03 33.75
C ASN A 450 11.18 11.87 34.50
N GLY A 451 10.76 12.96 35.11
CA GLY A 451 11.63 13.85 35.87
C GLY A 451 12.42 14.86 35.05
N THR A 452 12.21 14.89 33.72
CA THR A 452 12.88 15.81 32.81
C THR A 452 11.85 16.67 32.09
N THR A 453 12.07 17.96 32.02
CA THR A 453 11.20 18.92 31.32
C THR A 453 11.41 18.81 29.81
N PHE A 454 10.33 18.79 29.07
CA PHE A 454 10.35 18.75 27.60
C PHE A 454 9.21 19.58 27.00
N TRP A 455 9.38 20.00 25.76
CA TRP A 455 8.35 20.66 24.98
C TRP A 455 7.18 19.72 24.66
N VAL A 456 5.99 20.26 24.73
CA VAL A 456 4.76 19.66 24.21
C VAL A 456 4.34 20.46 22.99
N ALA A 457 4.14 19.83 21.85
CA ALA A 457 3.86 20.48 20.57
C ALA A 457 2.43 21.07 20.54
N SER A 458 2.16 21.96 21.44
CA SER A 458 0.88 22.67 21.59
C SER A 458 1.12 24.06 22.14
N ARG A 459 0.31 25.00 21.68
CA ARG A 459 0.34 26.38 22.15
C ARG A 459 -0.59 26.58 23.36
N TYR A 460 -0.39 27.65 24.07
CA TYR A 460 -1.36 28.13 25.01
C TYR A 460 -1.43 29.65 25.03
N VAL A 461 -2.56 30.17 25.49
CA VAL A 461 -2.76 31.56 25.79
C VAL A 461 -3.32 31.69 27.22
N ASP A 462 -2.73 32.53 28.00
CA ASP A 462 -3.24 32.86 29.35
C ASP A 462 -3.55 34.36 29.47
N ILE A 463 -4.63 34.68 30.14
CA ILE A 463 -5.10 36.06 30.27
C ILE A 463 -5.11 36.47 31.75
N TYR A 464 -4.34 37.48 32.02
CA TYR A 464 -4.28 38.15 33.32
C TYR A 464 -5.08 39.46 33.30
N SER A 465 -5.20 40.11 34.45
CA SER A 465 -5.88 41.40 34.53
C SER A 465 -5.18 42.50 33.71
N ASP A 466 -3.86 42.45 33.62
CA ASP A 466 -3.01 43.50 33.04
C ASP A 466 -2.33 43.08 31.74
N ARG A 467 -2.43 41.81 31.33
CA ARG A 467 -1.78 41.28 30.12
C ARG A 467 -2.34 39.94 29.70
N ALA A 468 -2.06 39.57 28.45
CA ALA A 468 -2.14 38.20 27.96
C ALA A 468 -0.72 37.65 27.74
N SER A 469 -0.55 36.36 27.99
CA SER A 469 0.69 35.59 27.79
C SER A 469 0.49 34.56 26.70
N PHE A 470 1.46 34.49 25.81
CA PHE A 470 1.45 33.56 24.65
C PHE A 470 2.68 32.68 24.73
N GLY A 471 2.48 31.37 24.64
CA GLY A 471 3.57 30.44 24.84
C GLY A 471 3.36 29.06 24.25
N LEU A 472 4.35 28.21 24.51
CA LEU A 472 4.32 26.80 24.18
C LEU A 472 4.19 25.98 25.46
N ARG A 473 3.54 24.85 25.34
CA ARG A 473 3.38 23.92 26.46
C ARG A 473 4.66 23.16 26.74
N CYS A 474 4.86 22.83 27.99
CA CYS A 474 5.90 21.93 28.45
C CYS A 474 5.33 20.94 29.46
N ALA A 475 6.00 19.83 29.64
CA ALA A 475 5.70 18.86 30.67
C ALA A 475 6.92 18.68 31.58
N ASP A 476 6.67 18.66 32.88
CA ASP A 476 7.58 18.22 33.94
C ASP A 476 6.76 17.47 34.98
N THR A 477 6.78 17.87 36.22
CA THR A 477 5.87 17.37 37.27
C THR A 477 4.44 17.87 37.11
N CYS A 478 4.22 18.90 36.31
CA CYS A 478 2.94 19.52 36.00
C CYS A 478 2.79 19.74 34.49
N THR A 479 1.55 19.68 34.02
CA THR A 479 1.23 20.15 32.68
C THR A 479 1.21 21.66 32.64
N ASN A 480 2.30 22.25 32.25
CA ASN A 480 2.50 23.70 32.30
C ASN A 480 2.80 24.26 30.90
N GLY A 481 3.04 25.54 30.84
CA GLY A 481 3.44 26.26 29.63
C GLY A 481 4.45 27.35 29.93
N LEU A 482 5.29 27.64 28.97
CA LEU A 482 6.28 28.70 29.03
C LEU A 482 5.94 29.77 28.03
N TYR A 483 5.73 30.99 28.48
CA TYR A 483 5.43 32.10 27.57
C TYR A 483 6.67 32.54 26.83
N LEU A 484 6.42 32.87 25.60
CA LEU A 484 7.45 33.42 24.71
C LEU A 484 7.29 34.92 24.51
N PHE A 485 6.08 35.45 24.76
CA PHE A 485 5.86 36.89 24.74
C PHE A 485 4.57 37.25 25.52
N TYR A 486 4.48 38.52 25.88
CA TYR A 486 3.30 39.13 26.49
C TYR A 486 2.62 40.11 25.56
N SER A 487 1.33 40.30 25.73
CA SER A 487 0.52 41.25 24.94
C SER A 487 1.03 42.70 24.99
N ARG A 488 1.83 43.07 25.98
CA ARG A 488 2.49 44.38 26.08
C ARG A 488 3.83 44.47 25.34
N GLY A 489 4.26 43.41 24.69
CA GLY A 489 5.43 43.40 23.82
C GLY A 489 6.71 42.79 24.40
N ASP A 490 6.72 42.40 25.67
CA ASP A 490 7.87 41.71 26.27
C ASP A 490 8.05 40.33 25.60
N THR A 491 9.27 39.98 25.26
CA THR A 491 9.63 38.71 24.63
C THR A 491 10.57 37.89 25.51
N ARG A 492 10.50 36.56 25.36
CA ARG A 492 11.35 35.62 26.08
C ARG A 492 11.79 34.48 25.13
N GLY A 493 12.92 33.86 25.44
CA GLY A 493 13.37 32.60 24.90
C GLY A 493 13.35 31.53 25.98
N ASN A 494 12.90 30.34 25.62
CA ASN A 494 12.88 29.17 26.51
C ASN A 494 13.45 27.96 25.80
N GLN A 495 14.17 27.14 26.53
CA GLN A 495 14.92 26.00 26.01
C GLN A 495 14.52 24.71 26.73
N MET A 496 14.13 23.68 25.98
CA MET A 496 13.80 22.35 26.50
C MET A 496 14.11 21.25 25.51
N CYS A 497 14.16 20.02 26.00
CA CYS A 497 14.26 18.81 25.22
C CYS A 497 12.99 18.54 24.39
N LEU A 498 13.07 17.66 23.41
CA LEU A 498 11.92 17.08 22.71
C LEU A 498 11.61 15.68 23.23
N ARG A 499 10.40 15.21 22.94
CA ARG A 499 10.01 13.85 23.27
C ARG A 499 9.29 13.23 22.09
N PRO A 500 9.99 12.42 21.26
CA PRO A 500 9.44 11.81 20.07
C PRO A 500 8.35 10.78 20.37
N VAL A 501 7.33 10.79 19.53
CA VAL A 501 6.22 9.82 19.47
C VAL A 501 6.13 9.29 18.05
N VAL A 502 5.86 7.99 17.90
CA VAL A 502 5.64 7.33 16.62
C VAL A 502 4.32 6.55 16.69
N SER A 503 3.45 6.74 15.71
CA SER A 503 2.24 5.94 15.56
C SER A 503 2.55 4.75 14.65
N LEU A 504 2.48 3.54 15.21
CA LEU A 504 2.72 2.29 14.53
C LEU A 504 1.39 1.66 14.12
N PRO A 505 1.15 1.33 12.84
CA PRO A 505 0.10 0.40 12.48
C PRO A 505 0.26 -0.93 13.25
N SER A 506 -0.83 -1.51 13.75
CA SER A 506 -0.78 -2.79 14.49
C SER A 506 -0.15 -3.92 13.67
N SER A 507 -0.30 -3.85 12.34
CA SER A 507 0.29 -4.81 11.41
C SER A 507 1.82 -4.86 11.40
N LEU A 508 2.49 -3.85 11.98
CA LEU A 508 3.93 -3.88 12.17
C LEU A 508 4.37 -4.66 13.42
N LEU A 509 3.48 -4.95 14.34
CA LEU A 509 3.79 -5.71 15.55
C LEU A 509 3.66 -7.20 15.27
N THR A 510 4.69 -7.98 15.59
CA THR A 510 4.73 -9.43 15.26
C THR A 510 3.94 -10.30 16.24
N GLY A 511 3.48 -9.75 17.36
CA GLY A 511 2.89 -10.53 18.46
C GLY A 511 3.91 -11.26 19.33
N GLU A 512 5.20 -11.12 19.03
CA GLU A 512 6.30 -11.71 19.79
C GLU A 512 7.04 -10.64 20.59
N GLN A 513 7.61 -11.06 21.72
CA GLN A 513 8.47 -10.19 22.54
C GLN A 513 9.89 -10.75 22.62
N THR A 514 10.86 -9.86 22.60
CA THR A 514 12.24 -10.18 22.91
C THR A 514 12.68 -9.32 24.08
N ASN A 515 13.17 -9.96 25.15
CA ASN A 515 13.56 -9.28 26.39
C ASN A 515 12.46 -8.38 26.98
N GLY A 516 11.20 -8.77 26.84
CA GLY A 516 10.04 -8.02 27.37
C GLY A 516 9.66 -6.80 26.50
N ALA A 517 10.15 -6.69 25.30
CA ALA A 517 9.76 -5.66 24.34
C ALA A 517 9.11 -6.27 23.09
N TRP A 518 8.02 -5.69 22.63
CA TRP A 518 7.31 -6.10 21.41
C TRP A 518 8.19 -5.91 20.18
N ASN A 519 8.23 -6.93 19.33
CA ASN A 519 9.00 -6.91 18.09
C ASN A 519 8.18 -6.31 16.95
N LEU A 520 8.90 -5.71 15.99
CA LEU A 520 8.33 -5.17 14.76
C LEU A 520 8.68 -6.08 13.58
N SER A 521 7.73 -6.27 12.68
CA SER A 521 7.97 -6.89 11.37
C SER A 521 8.70 -5.88 10.47
N LYS A 522 9.65 -6.39 9.68
CA LYS A 522 10.33 -5.59 8.65
C LYS A 522 9.48 -5.50 7.41
#